data_08d6b263fa757b9b1df9c2413f0162ca
#
_entry.id   08d6b263fa757b9b1df9c2413f0162ca
#
_cell.length_a   1.000
_cell.length_b   1.000
_cell.length_c   1.000
_cell.angle_alpha   90.00
_cell.angle_beta   90.00
_cell.angle_gamma   90.00
#
_symmetry.space_group_name_H-M   'P 1'
#
loop_
_entity.id
_entity.type
_entity.pdbx_description
1 polymer ?
#
loop_
_entity_poly.entity_id
_entity_poly.type
_entity_poly.pdbx_seq_one_letter_code
_entity_poly.pdbx_strand_id
1 'polypeptide(L)'
;EFNRAMNDGNNKYYTIPSSRPAITQTILIYGDKFNSLINFDYTKARITGRVKDIDSKRAAEIKKDIYRFVENKMPDYFKVDITGTTFLALATNDYLVSDLTTSFVAAFILITLVMIILFKSISITLISIIPNTIPMLAMAAIMGYFDIILRPPTAMTFAVAFGIAVDDTIHYLTRYRMELPGHKWHYRMANDKTIMTTGLAMITTTGILVTGFLILVFSSFTPTADFGLLAALTIFIALICDLTFLPALLGLVKPKIYKNE
;
A
#
# COMPACT_ATOMS: atom_id res chain seq x y z
N GLU A 1 17.02 31.56 -25.81
CA GLU A 1 16.08 32.66 -26.07
C GLU A 1 16.71 34.01 -25.75
N PHE A 2 17.22 34.24 -24.53
CA PHE A 2 17.80 35.55 -24.12
C PHE A 2 18.96 36.00 -25.03
N ASN A 3 19.90 35.10 -25.35
CA ASN A 3 20.99 35.43 -26.28
C ASN A 3 20.48 35.85 -27.67
N ARG A 4 19.42 35.20 -28.17
CA ARG A 4 18.77 35.58 -29.43
C ARG A 4 18.07 36.94 -29.32
N ALA A 5 17.40 37.20 -28.20
CA ALA A 5 16.74 38.49 -27.98
C ALA A 5 17.72 39.66 -27.93
N MET A 6 18.92 39.45 -27.36
CA MET A 6 20.00 40.44 -27.32
C MET A 6 20.68 40.70 -28.69
N ASN A 7 20.44 39.82 -29.68
CA ASN A 7 21.01 39.91 -31.03
C ASN A 7 19.90 40.03 -32.08
N ASP A 8 18.98 40.96 -31.89
CA ASP A 8 17.89 41.32 -32.79
C ASP A 8 17.03 40.15 -33.27
N GLY A 9 16.87 39.14 -32.44
CA GLY A 9 16.05 37.97 -32.75
C GLY A 9 16.68 36.98 -33.72
N ASN A 10 17.94 37.12 -34.08
CA ASN A 10 18.62 36.28 -35.03
C ASN A 10 18.80 34.83 -34.51
N ASN A 11 18.29 33.87 -35.26
CA ASN A 11 18.30 32.45 -34.89
C ASN A 11 19.70 31.83 -34.71
N LYS A 12 20.75 32.43 -35.32
CA LYS A 12 22.14 31.99 -35.11
C LYS A 12 22.56 32.09 -33.65
N TYR A 13 21.95 32.98 -32.90
CA TYR A 13 22.21 33.20 -31.46
C TYR A 13 21.25 32.45 -30.54
N TYR A 14 20.48 31.52 -31.08
CA TYR A 14 19.70 30.59 -30.25
C TYR A 14 20.60 29.52 -29.63
N THR A 15 21.66 29.98 -28.99
CA THR A 15 22.69 29.16 -28.34
C THR A 15 23.07 29.79 -26.98
N ILE A 16 23.73 29.05 -26.16
CA ILE A 16 24.31 29.57 -24.92
C ILE A 16 25.53 30.44 -25.28
N PRO A 17 25.63 31.68 -24.76
CA PRO A 17 26.82 32.52 -25.01
C PRO A 17 28.09 31.78 -24.54
N SER A 18 29.12 31.80 -25.39
CA SER A 18 30.40 31.11 -25.12
C SER A 18 31.41 32.00 -24.38
N SER A 19 31.20 33.33 -24.36
CA SER A 19 32.12 34.26 -23.71
C SER A 19 31.60 34.69 -22.32
N ARG A 20 32.51 34.78 -21.34
CA ARG A 20 32.17 35.27 -19.99
C ARG A 20 31.47 36.63 -20.00
N PRO A 21 31.91 37.66 -20.76
CA PRO A 21 31.21 38.95 -20.80
C PRO A 21 29.78 38.85 -21.28
N ALA A 22 29.50 38.05 -22.33
CA ALA A 22 28.15 37.87 -22.84
C ALA A 22 27.24 37.12 -21.84
N ILE A 23 27.75 36.15 -21.08
CA ILE A 23 27.03 35.49 -20.00
C ILE A 23 26.68 36.50 -18.90
N THR A 24 27.69 37.29 -18.46
CA THR A 24 27.47 38.31 -17.41
C THR A 24 26.45 39.35 -17.84
N GLN A 25 26.51 39.80 -19.05
CA GLN A 25 25.54 40.78 -19.60
C GLN A 25 24.13 40.20 -19.72
N THR A 26 24.01 38.94 -20.10
CA THR A 26 22.71 38.24 -20.10
C THR A 26 22.13 38.13 -18.70
N ILE A 27 22.94 37.80 -17.68
CA ILE A 27 22.54 37.72 -16.30
C ILE A 27 22.15 39.11 -15.75
N LEU A 28 22.88 40.17 -16.07
CA LEU A 28 22.56 41.53 -15.65
C LEU A 28 21.23 42.03 -16.21
N ILE A 29 20.93 41.77 -17.47
CA ILE A 29 19.69 42.24 -18.12
C ILE A 29 18.48 41.41 -17.73
N TYR A 30 18.65 40.10 -17.60
CA TYR A 30 17.56 39.14 -17.38
C TYR A 30 17.61 38.48 -16.01
N GLY A 31 18.44 38.97 -15.08
CA GLY A 31 18.67 38.36 -13.74
C GLY A 31 17.41 38.10 -12.97
N ASP A 32 16.44 39.00 -13.02
CA ASP A 32 15.15 38.83 -12.32
C ASP A 32 14.38 37.59 -12.79
N LYS A 33 14.53 37.19 -14.06
CA LYS A 33 13.92 35.96 -14.61
C LYS A 33 14.65 34.71 -14.15
N PHE A 34 15.91 34.81 -13.73
CA PHE A 34 16.71 33.70 -13.21
C PHE A 34 16.62 33.54 -11.70
N ASN A 35 16.08 34.50 -10.95
CA ASN A 35 15.97 34.45 -9.50
C ASN A 35 15.25 33.20 -8.97
N SER A 36 14.36 32.59 -9.75
CA SER A 36 13.71 31.33 -9.41
C SER A 36 14.54 30.08 -9.71
N LEU A 37 15.61 30.21 -10.48
CA LEU A 37 16.45 29.10 -10.96
C LEU A 37 17.87 29.11 -10.38
N ILE A 38 18.35 30.25 -9.89
CA ILE A 38 19.71 30.45 -9.37
C ILE A 38 19.60 31.18 -8.05
N ASN A 39 20.38 30.78 -7.03
CA ASN A 39 20.42 31.50 -5.77
C ASN A 39 21.26 32.79 -5.87
N PHE A 40 21.10 33.70 -4.91
CA PHE A 40 21.72 35.01 -4.89
C PHE A 40 23.27 34.97 -4.96
N ASP A 41 23.87 33.93 -4.38
CA ASP A 41 25.32 33.75 -4.31
C ASP A 41 25.89 33.03 -5.55
N TYR A 42 25.06 32.67 -6.52
CA TYR A 42 25.42 31.91 -7.73
C TYR A 42 26.11 30.56 -7.45
N THR A 43 25.88 30.02 -6.27
CA THR A 43 26.44 28.72 -5.83
C THR A 43 25.52 27.55 -6.11
N LYS A 44 24.24 27.81 -6.35
CA LYS A 44 23.22 26.78 -6.61
C LYS A 44 22.38 27.16 -7.81
N ALA A 45 22.13 26.20 -8.68
CA ALA A 45 21.20 26.35 -9.79
C ALA A 45 20.20 25.21 -9.80
N ARG A 46 18.97 25.50 -10.25
CA ARG A 46 17.89 24.54 -10.37
C ARG A 46 17.51 24.33 -11.82
N ILE A 47 17.54 23.10 -12.28
CA ILE A 47 17.00 22.68 -13.57
C ILE A 47 15.62 22.07 -13.28
N THR A 48 14.57 22.63 -13.88
CA THR A 48 13.21 22.12 -13.72
C THR A 48 12.77 21.41 -15.00
N GLY A 49 12.45 20.14 -14.89
CA GLY A 49 11.88 19.33 -15.95
C GLY A 49 10.46 18.90 -15.61
N ARG A 50 9.62 18.70 -16.63
CA ARG A 50 8.31 18.05 -16.48
C ARG A 50 8.42 16.64 -17.02
N VAL A 51 7.97 15.67 -16.22
CA VAL A 51 7.92 14.26 -16.61
C VAL A 51 6.46 13.88 -16.73
N LYS A 52 6.13 13.06 -17.73
CA LYS A 52 4.81 12.41 -17.80
C LYS A 52 4.65 11.46 -16.61
N ASP A 53 3.44 11.00 -16.39
CA ASP A 53 3.20 9.97 -15.36
C ASP A 53 4.05 8.73 -15.69
N ILE A 54 4.94 8.38 -14.76
CA ILE A 54 5.91 7.29 -14.89
C ILE A 54 5.85 6.41 -13.66
N ASP A 55 6.13 5.13 -13.84
CA ASP A 55 6.26 4.18 -12.75
C ASP A 55 7.58 4.34 -11.96
N SER A 56 7.66 3.71 -10.79
CA SER A 56 8.83 3.76 -9.91
C SER A 56 10.09 3.21 -10.57
N LYS A 57 9.98 2.19 -11.44
CA LYS A 57 11.13 1.61 -12.16
C LYS A 57 11.71 2.62 -13.14
N ARG A 58 10.85 3.25 -13.95
CA ARG A 58 11.29 4.23 -14.92
C ARG A 58 11.88 5.47 -14.27
N ALA A 59 11.32 5.92 -13.16
CA ALA A 59 11.89 7.01 -12.37
C ALA A 59 13.28 6.67 -11.80
N ALA A 60 13.47 5.47 -11.30
CA ALA A 60 14.76 5.00 -10.82
C ALA A 60 15.81 4.93 -11.93
N GLU A 61 15.42 4.49 -13.14
CA GLU A 61 16.30 4.52 -14.33
C GLU A 61 16.71 5.95 -14.69
N ILE A 62 15.74 6.88 -14.79
CA ILE A 62 16.03 8.29 -15.10
C ILE A 62 16.98 8.88 -14.04
N LYS A 63 16.74 8.61 -12.77
CA LYS A 63 17.62 9.05 -11.69
C LYS A 63 19.05 8.52 -11.87
N LYS A 64 19.20 7.24 -12.19
CA LYS A 64 20.49 6.60 -12.43
C LYS A 64 21.20 7.18 -13.64
N ASP A 65 20.46 7.46 -14.73
CA ASP A 65 21.01 8.04 -15.95
C ASP A 65 21.49 9.50 -15.71
N ILE A 66 20.75 10.28 -14.93
CA ILE A 66 21.16 11.63 -14.55
C ILE A 66 22.45 11.60 -13.74
N TYR A 67 22.55 10.73 -12.70
CA TYR A 67 23.77 10.63 -11.91
C TYR A 67 24.96 10.15 -12.77
N ARG A 68 24.76 9.18 -13.63
CA ARG A 68 25.81 8.72 -14.56
C ARG A 68 26.25 9.84 -15.53
N PHE A 69 25.32 10.66 -15.99
CA PHE A 69 25.66 11.82 -16.82
C PHE A 69 26.50 12.83 -16.03
N VAL A 70 26.13 13.10 -14.78
CA VAL A 70 26.85 14.02 -13.91
C VAL A 70 28.29 13.52 -13.67
N GLU A 71 28.45 12.26 -13.29
CA GLU A 71 29.77 11.63 -13.06
C GLU A 71 30.68 11.67 -14.29
N ASN A 72 30.11 11.47 -15.50
CA ASN A 72 30.90 11.39 -16.71
C ASN A 72 31.16 12.75 -17.39
N LYS A 73 30.32 13.75 -17.14
CA LYS A 73 30.32 14.99 -17.93
C LYS A 73 30.52 16.26 -17.10
N MET A 74 30.32 16.19 -15.79
CA MET A 74 30.45 17.35 -14.90
C MET A 74 31.75 17.24 -14.06
N PRO A 75 32.42 18.36 -13.75
CA PRO A 75 33.55 18.37 -12.83
C PRO A 75 33.14 17.93 -11.41
N ASP A 76 34.05 17.31 -10.65
CA ASP A 76 33.81 16.71 -9.32
C ASP A 76 33.30 17.69 -8.25
N TYR A 77 33.47 19.00 -8.46
CA TYR A 77 32.96 20.00 -7.52
C TYR A 77 31.45 20.29 -7.65
N PHE A 78 30.78 19.76 -8.69
CA PHE A 78 29.32 19.84 -8.80
C PHE A 78 28.65 18.73 -8.00
N LYS A 79 27.84 19.14 -7.02
CA LYS A 79 26.91 18.24 -6.33
C LYS A 79 25.53 18.39 -6.92
N VAL A 80 24.95 17.30 -7.38
CA VAL A 80 23.60 17.29 -7.98
C VAL A 80 22.66 16.49 -7.10
N ASP A 81 21.60 17.15 -6.67
CA ASP A 81 20.51 16.55 -5.93
C ASP A 81 19.24 16.56 -6.78
N ILE A 82 18.64 15.40 -6.96
CA ILE A 82 17.39 15.26 -7.70
C ILE A 82 16.24 15.34 -6.70
N THR A 83 15.35 16.31 -6.90
CA THR A 83 14.18 16.53 -6.06
C THR A 83 12.94 16.82 -6.91
N GLY A 84 11.81 16.99 -6.29
CA GLY A 84 10.54 17.31 -6.93
C GLY A 84 9.42 16.39 -6.49
N THR A 85 8.18 16.82 -6.70
CA THR A 85 6.99 16.11 -6.25
C THR A 85 6.93 14.66 -6.77
N THR A 86 7.31 14.43 -8.02
CA THR A 86 7.34 13.09 -8.62
C THR A 86 8.32 12.16 -7.89
N PHE A 87 9.56 12.59 -7.68
CA PHE A 87 10.55 11.75 -7.00
C PHE A 87 10.24 11.57 -5.52
N LEU A 88 9.67 12.59 -4.87
CA LEU A 88 9.22 12.48 -3.47
C LEU A 88 8.06 11.49 -3.36
N ALA A 89 7.07 11.57 -4.26
CA ALA A 89 5.94 10.65 -4.27
C ALA A 89 6.40 9.18 -4.50
N LEU A 90 7.35 8.97 -5.41
CA LEU A 90 7.90 7.64 -5.69
C LEU A 90 8.72 7.10 -4.51
N ALA A 91 9.55 7.93 -3.89
CA ALA A 91 10.29 7.55 -2.68
C ALA A 91 9.32 7.20 -1.53
N THR A 92 8.26 8.01 -1.34
CA THR A 92 7.22 7.72 -0.35
C THR A 92 6.53 6.40 -0.65
N ASN A 93 6.25 6.10 -1.92
CA ASN A 93 5.62 4.84 -2.30
C ASN A 93 6.52 3.62 -2.00
N ASP A 94 7.81 3.72 -2.29
CA ASP A 94 8.78 2.64 -1.98
C ASP A 94 8.88 2.40 -0.45
N TYR A 95 8.90 3.46 0.36
CA TYR A 95 8.82 3.35 1.82
C TYR A 95 7.53 2.70 2.27
N LEU A 96 6.38 3.11 1.72
CA LEU A 96 5.08 2.54 2.06
C LEU A 96 5.02 1.04 1.77
N VAL A 97 5.51 0.59 0.62
CA VAL A 97 5.54 -0.85 0.28
C VAL A 97 6.41 -1.62 1.27
N SER A 98 7.60 -1.11 1.60
CA SER A 98 8.51 -1.73 2.56
C SER A 98 7.91 -1.79 3.97
N ASP A 99 7.41 -0.66 4.47
CA ASP A 99 6.81 -0.55 5.80
C ASP A 99 5.54 -1.39 5.92
N LEU A 100 4.73 -1.42 4.87
CA LEU A 100 3.51 -2.23 4.83
C LEU A 100 3.85 -3.72 4.90
N THR A 101 4.82 -4.17 4.13
CA THR A 101 5.25 -5.57 4.15
C THR A 101 5.77 -5.96 5.54
N THR A 102 6.62 -5.13 6.13
CA THR A 102 7.18 -5.35 7.48
C THR A 102 6.08 -5.35 8.55
N SER A 103 5.18 -4.37 8.50
CA SER A 103 4.06 -4.25 9.44
C SER A 103 3.08 -5.40 9.30
N PHE A 104 2.79 -5.85 8.07
CA PHE A 104 1.92 -6.98 7.82
C PHE A 104 2.51 -8.29 8.38
N VAL A 105 3.80 -8.54 8.15
CA VAL A 105 4.50 -9.71 8.73
C VAL A 105 4.49 -9.65 10.25
N ALA A 106 4.77 -8.50 10.84
CA ALA A 106 4.73 -8.32 12.30
C ALA A 106 3.33 -8.55 12.88
N ALA A 107 2.28 -8.00 12.24
CA ALA A 107 0.89 -8.21 12.63
C ALA A 107 0.50 -9.70 12.52
N PHE A 108 0.91 -10.37 11.44
CA PHE A 108 0.64 -11.79 11.23
C PHE A 108 1.29 -12.66 12.31
N ILE A 109 2.54 -12.37 12.67
CA ILE A 109 3.25 -13.06 13.76
C ILE A 109 2.54 -12.82 15.11
N LEU A 110 2.20 -11.56 15.40
CA LEU A 110 1.52 -11.19 16.63
C LEU A 110 0.17 -11.90 16.77
N ILE A 111 -0.65 -11.88 15.72
CA ILE A 111 -1.95 -12.54 15.70
C ILE A 111 -1.80 -14.05 15.85
N THR A 112 -0.84 -14.66 15.16
CA THR A 112 -0.55 -16.10 15.30
C THR A 112 -0.20 -16.44 16.74
N LEU A 113 0.60 -15.61 17.41
CA LEU A 113 0.97 -15.78 18.81
C LEU A 113 -0.25 -15.65 19.73
N VAL A 114 -1.10 -14.64 19.51
CA VAL A 114 -2.36 -14.47 20.27
C VAL A 114 -3.27 -15.68 20.09
N MET A 115 -3.40 -16.19 18.87
CA MET A 115 -4.21 -17.39 18.57
C MET A 115 -3.67 -18.63 19.29
N ILE A 116 -2.34 -18.84 19.33
CA ILE A 116 -1.72 -19.93 20.07
C ILE A 116 -2.04 -19.83 21.57
N ILE A 117 -1.94 -18.63 22.14
CA ILE A 117 -2.23 -18.39 23.55
C ILE A 117 -3.71 -18.64 23.87
N LEU A 118 -4.62 -18.14 23.04
CA LEU A 118 -6.08 -18.27 23.24
C LEU A 118 -6.55 -19.72 23.11
N PHE A 119 -6.11 -20.39 22.06
CA PHE A 119 -6.63 -21.74 21.76
C PHE A 119 -5.76 -22.85 22.30
N LYS A 120 -4.56 -22.55 22.76
CA LYS A 120 -3.56 -23.53 23.27
C LYS A 120 -3.42 -24.74 22.33
N SER A 121 -3.57 -24.53 21.04
CA SER A 121 -3.55 -25.56 20.00
C SER A 121 -2.96 -25.02 18.71
N ILE A 122 -1.80 -25.53 18.35
CA ILE A 122 -1.13 -25.17 17.08
C ILE A 122 -1.99 -25.57 15.87
N SER A 123 -2.70 -26.70 15.96
CA SER A 123 -3.56 -27.16 14.87
C SER A 123 -4.72 -26.19 14.59
N ILE A 124 -5.35 -25.62 15.61
CA ILE A 124 -6.42 -24.63 15.44
C ILE A 124 -5.85 -23.35 14.85
N THR A 125 -4.71 -22.92 15.35
CA THR A 125 -4.03 -21.72 14.84
C THR A 125 -3.68 -21.87 13.35
N LEU A 126 -3.11 -23.01 12.93
CA LEU A 126 -2.80 -23.27 11.52
C LEU A 126 -4.06 -23.30 10.64
N ILE A 127 -5.15 -23.89 11.14
CA ILE A 127 -6.44 -23.92 10.43
C ILE A 127 -7.00 -22.52 10.26
N SER A 128 -6.83 -21.62 11.22
CA SER A 128 -7.33 -20.25 11.16
C SER A 128 -6.53 -19.33 10.21
N ILE A 129 -5.27 -19.63 9.99
CA ILE A 129 -4.40 -18.84 9.12
C ILE A 129 -4.89 -18.86 7.67
N ILE A 130 -5.35 -20.02 7.19
CA ILE A 130 -5.75 -20.19 5.77
C ILE A 130 -6.92 -19.27 5.40
N PRO A 131 -8.08 -19.30 6.09
CA PRO A 131 -9.20 -18.40 5.79
C PRO A 131 -8.83 -16.92 5.85
N ASN A 132 -7.95 -16.54 6.78
CA ASN A 132 -7.51 -15.15 6.93
C ASN A 132 -6.51 -14.68 5.87
N THR A 133 -5.74 -15.61 5.28
CA THR A 133 -4.78 -15.29 4.22
C THR A 133 -5.46 -15.09 2.86
N ILE A 134 -6.51 -15.86 2.56
CA ILE A 134 -7.20 -15.83 1.27
C ILE A 134 -7.75 -14.42 0.94
N PRO A 135 -8.47 -13.71 1.84
CA PRO A 135 -8.97 -12.36 1.56
C PRO A 135 -7.85 -11.36 1.26
N MET A 136 -6.70 -11.48 1.92
CA MET A 136 -5.56 -10.60 1.69
C MET A 136 -4.94 -10.83 0.31
N LEU A 137 -4.79 -12.08 -0.09
CA LEU A 137 -4.32 -12.44 -1.43
C LEU A 137 -5.33 -12.00 -2.51
N ALA A 138 -6.62 -12.18 -2.25
CA ALA A 138 -7.68 -11.73 -3.16
C ALA A 138 -7.65 -10.21 -3.34
N MET A 139 -7.47 -9.44 -2.26
CA MET A 139 -7.32 -7.98 -2.33
C MET A 139 -6.11 -7.58 -3.16
N ALA A 140 -4.95 -8.20 -2.92
CA ALA A 140 -3.75 -7.94 -3.72
C ALA A 140 -3.96 -8.26 -5.20
N ALA A 141 -4.65 -9.37 -5.51
CA ALA A 141 -5.00 -9.75 -6.87
C ALA A 141 -5.97 -8.74 -7.53
N ILE A 142 -6.99 -8.27 -6.80
CA ILE A 142 -7.93 -7.24 -7.27
C ILE A 142 -7.17 -5.95 -7.58
N MET A 143 -6.29 -5.50 -6.68
CA MET A 143 -5.49 -4.31 -6.91
C MET A 143 -4.61 -4.44 -8.18
N GLY A 144 -3.95 -5.59 -8.36
CA GLY A 144 -3.13 -5.84 -9.54
C GLY A 144 -3.93 -5.97 -10.84
N TYR A 145 -5.15 -6.52 -10.78
CA TYR A 145 -5.99 -6.69 -11.97
C TYR A 145 -6.63 -5.38 -12.45
N PHE A 146 -7.02 -4.51 -11.52
CA PHE A 146 -7.66 -3.22 -11.81
C PHE A 146 -6.69 -2.04 -11.82
N ASP A 147 -5.39 -2.30 -11.80
CA ASP A 147 -4.31 -1.27 -11.76
C ASP A 147 -4.50 -0.25 -10.61
N ILE A 148 -5.06 -0.70 -9.47
CA ILE A 148 -5.24 0.17 -8.29
C ILE A 148 -3.87 0.40 -7.64
N ILE A 149 -3.43 1.64 -7.67
CA ILE A 149 -2.12 2.02 -7.16
C ILE A 149 -2.07 1.89 -5.64
N LEU A 150 -1.00 1.29 -5.12
CA LEU A 150 -0.74 1.24 -3.69
C LEU A 150 -0.41 2.66 -3.18
N ARG A 151 -1.31 3.21 -2.39
CA ARG A 151 -1.22 4.53 -1.75
C ARG A 151 -1.46 4.38 -0.24
N PRO A 152 -1.18 5.39 0.60
CA PRO A 152 -1.44 5.27 2.04
C PRO A 152 -2.85 4.76 2.39
N PRO A 153 -3.95 5.27 1.82
CA PRO A 153 -5.29 4.74 2.11
C PRO A 153 -5.48 3.29 1.69
N THR A 154 -5.04 2.90 0.47
CA THR A 154 -5.17 1.52 0.00
C THR A 154 -4.27 0.57 0.80
N ALA A 155 -3.11 1.04 1.26
CA ALA A 155 -2.24 0.30 2.16
C ALA A 155 -2.91 0.05 3.52
N MET A 156 -3.59 1.04 4.09
CA MET A 156 -4.34 0.90 5.35
C MET A 156 -5.47 -0.14 5.25
N THR A 157 -6.03 -0.37 4.05
CA THR A 157 -7.07 -1.39 3.84
C THR A 157 -6.59 -2.78 4.26
N PHE A 158 -5.32 -3.12 3.99
CA PHE A 158 -4.74 -4.40 4.40
C PHE A 158 -4.81 -4.60 5.93
N ALA A 159 -4.43 -3.58 6.69
CA ALA A 159 -4.44 -3.67 8.16
C ALA A 159 -5.87 -3.76 8.71
N VAL A 160 -6.78 -2.92 8.21
CA VAL A 160 -8.18 -2.88 8.66
C VAL A 160 -8.90 -4.18 8.31
N ALA A 161 -8.83 -4.62 7.06
CA ALA A 161 -9.52 -5.83 6.61
C ALA A 161 -8.96 -7.08 7.28
N PHE A 162 -7.63 -7.15 7.49
CA PHE A 162 -7.00 -8.26 8.21
C PHE A 162 -7.45 -8.32 9.67
N GLY A 163 -7.51 -7.18 10.36
CA GLY A 163 -7.99 -7.12 11.74
C GLY A 163 -9.43 -7.62 11.87
N ILE A 164 -10.32 -7.21 10.97
CA ILE A 164 -11.74 -7.63 10.95
C ILE A 164 -11.86 -9.12 10.64
N ALA A 165 -11.14 -9.62 9.63
CA ALA A 165 -11.17 -11.03 9.27
C ALA A 165 -10.73 -11.93 10.43
N VAL A 166 -9.65 -11.55 11.13
CA VAL A 166 -9.15 -12.31 12.29
C VAL A 166 -10.13 -12.30 13.44
N ASP A 167 -10.80 -11.16 13.70
CA ASP A 167 -11.80 -11.04 14.75
C ASP A 167 -12.98 -12.02 14.53
N ASP A 168 -13.51 -12.07 13.33
CA ASP A 168 -14.56 -13.01 12.93
C ASP A 168 -14.12 -14.47 13.12
N THR A 169 -12.91 -14.82 12.69
CA THR A 169 -12.34 -16.15 12.90
C THR A 169 -12.19 -16.51 14.39
N ILE A 170 -11.75 -15.57 15.23
CA ILE A 170 -11.65 -15.77 16.70
C ILE A 170 -13.02 -16.02 17.30
N HIS A 171 -14.02 -15.24 16.95
CA HIS A 171 -15.39 -15.42 17.41
C HIS A 171 -15.95 -16.78 17.02
N TYR A 172 -15.76 -17.18 15.76
CA TYR A 172 -16.18 -18.49 15.28
C TYR A 172 -15.51 -19.64 16.05
N LEU A 173 -14.19 -19.62 16.17
CA LEU A 173 -13.42 -20.67 16.84
C LEU A 173 -13.71 -20.73 18.34
N THR A 174 -13.92 -19.60 18.98
CA THR A 174 -14.30 -19.54 20.39
C THR A 174 -15.66 -20.21 20.61
N ARG A 175 -16.65 -19.90 19.79
CA ARG A 175 -17.97 -20.54 19.87
C ARG A 175 -17.89 -22.02 19.57
N TYR A 176 -17.18 -22.40 18.52
CA TYR A 176 -16.96 -23.79 18.16
C TYR A 176 -16.36 -24.59 19.33
N ARG A 177 -15.36 -24.04 20.02
CA ARG A 177 -14.76 -24.66 21.21
C ARG A 177 -15.77 -24.84 22.36
N MET A 178 -16.67 -23.87 22.53
CA MET A 178 -17.71 -23.95 23.56
C MET A 178 -18.79 -24.99 23.24
N GLU A 179 -19.13 -25.21 21.99
CA GLU A 179 -20.16 -26.17 21.57
C GLU A 179 -19.67 -27.63 21.58
N LEU A 180 -18.36 -27.89 21.47
CA LEU A 180 -17.80 -29.23 21.38
C LEU A 180 -18.16 -30.13 22.58
N PRO A 181 -18.04 -29.72 23.87
CA PRO A 181 -18.42 -30.53 24.99
C PRO A 181 -19.92 -30.86 25.03
N GLY A 182 -20.77 -29.88 24.69
CA GLY A 182 -22.22 -30.04 24.65
C GLY A 182 -22.68 -31.07 23.63
N HIS A 183 -21.93 -31.26 22.56
CA HIS A 183 -22.19 -32.26 21.51
C HIS A 183 -21.35 -33.51 21.62
N LYS A 184 -20.89 -33.90 22.82
CA LYS A 184 -20.10 -35.10 23.07
C LYS A 184 -18.91 -35.27 22.14
N TRP A 185 -18.25 -34.15 21.81
CA TRP A 185 -17.09 -34.06 20.87
C TRP A 185 -17.40 -34.47 19.42
N HIS A 186 -18.67 -34.37 19.01
CA HIS A 186 -19.05 -34.54 17.61
C HIS A 186 -18.77 -33.27 16.84
N TYR A 187 -17.62 -33.21 16.18
CA TYR A 187 -17.11 -32.03 15.47
C TYR A 187 -18.11 -31.43 14.47
N ARG A 188 -18.86 -32.28 13.74
CA ARG A 188 -19.84 -31.83 12.75
C ARG A 188 -21.01 -31.12 13.43
N MET A 189 -21.58 -31.68 14.47
CA MET A 189 -22.72 -31.09 15.18
C MET A 189 -22.35 -29.75 15.86
N ALA A 190 -21.14 -29.69 16.45
CA ALA A 190 -20.63 -28.45 17.03
C ALA A 190 -20.44 -27.36 15.97
N ASN A 191 -19.94 -27.75 14.79
CA ASN A 191 -19.72 -26.85 13.65
C ASN A 191 -21.05 -26.30 13.11
N ASP A 192 -22.03 -27.18 12.85
CA ASP A 192 -23.37 -26.81 12.38
C ASP A 192 -24.06 -25.84 13.36
N LYS A 193 -23.93 -26.09 14.68
CA LYS A 193 -24.47 -25.21 15.70
C LYS A 193 -23.76 -23.85 15.72
N THR A 194 -22.45 -23.85 15.55
CA THR A 194 -21.64 -22.62 15.50
C THR A 194 -22.03 -21.76 14.29
N ILE A 195 -22.20 -22.36 13.11
CA ILE A 195 -22.67 -21.65 11.91
C ILE A 195 -24.04 -21.00 12.16
N MET A 196 -24.98 -21.75 12.75
CA MET A 196 -26.34 -21.24 12.99
C MET A 196 -26.41 -20.12 14.04
N THR A 197 -25.45 -20.04 14.96
CA THR A 197 -25.46 -19.03 16.03
C THR A 197 -24.51 -17.88 15.70
N THR A 198 -23.22 -18.15 15.63
CA THR A 198 -22.19 -17.13 15.39
C THR A 198 -22.15 -16.70 13.94
N GLY A 199 -22.37 -17.64 13.00
CA GLY A 199 -22.41 -17.30 11.56
C GLY A 199 -23.48 -16.26 11.22
N LEU A 200 -24.68 -16.36 11.82
CA LEU A 200 -25.72 -15.34 11.61
C LEU A 200 -25.30 -13.96 12.15
N ALA A 201 -24.64 -13.92 13.31
CA ALA A 201 -24.11 -12.67 13.86
C ALA A 201 -23.02 -12.09 12.95
N MET A 202 -22.09 -12.91 12.46
CA MET A 202 -21.04 -12.49 11.52
C MET A 202 -21.65 -11.95 10.22
N ILE A 203 -22.66 -12.60 9.64
CA ILE A 203 -23.34 -12.08 8.43
C ILE A 203 -23.93 -10.69 8.70
N THR A 204 -24.56 -10.50 9.86
CA THR A 204 -25.17 -9.21 10.21
C THR A 204 -24.12 -8.12 10.40
N THR A 205 -23.07 -8.37 11.18
CA THR A 205 -22.00 -7.40 11.44
C THR A 205 -21.23 -7.07 10.16
N THR A 206 -20.86 -8.08 9.38
CA THR A 206 -20.20 -7.90 8.09
C THR A 206 -21.08 -7.15 7.09
N GLY A 207 -22.38 -7.43 7.05
CA GLY A 207 -23.33 -6.69 6.21
C GLY A 207 -23.35 -5.19 6.53
N ILE A 208 -23.33 -4.84 7.82
CA ILE A 208 -23.26 -3.44 8.27
C ILE A 208 -21.92 -2.83 7.86
N LEU A 209 -20.81 -3.52 8.08
CA LEU A 209 -19.47 -3.03 7.74
C LEU A 209 -19.30 -2.84 6.23
N VAL A 210 -19.69 -3.83 5.43
CA VAL A 210 -19.64 -3.75 3.96
C VAL A 210 -20.44 -2.56 3.46
N THR A 211 -21.67 -2.38 3.96
CA THR A 211 -22.51 -1.24 3.58
C THR A 211 -21.87 0.08 3.99
N GLY A 212 -21.28 0.16 5.19
CA GLY A 212 -20.57 1.35 5.67
C GLY A 212 -19.36 1.71 4.79
N PHE A 213 -18.55 0.72 4.42
CA PHE A 213 -17.41 0.95 3.51
C PHE A 213 -17.84 1.27 2.08
N LEU A 214 -18.92 0.68 1.57
CA LEU A 214 -19.46 1.00 0.24
C LEU A 214 -19.94 2.45 0.12
N ILE A 215 -20.35 3.10 1.20
CA ILE A 215 -20.69 4.54 1.17
C ILE A 215 -19.48 5.37 0.74
N LEU A 216 -18.26 4.98 1.10
CA LEU A 216 -17.04 5.70 0.74
C LEU A 216 -16.76 5.67 -0.78
N VAL A 217 -17.31 4.70 -1.51
CA VAL A 217 -17.18 4.61 -2.97
C VAL A 217 -17.76 5.83 -3.69
N PHE A 218 -18.74 6.49 -3.07
CA PHE A 218 -19.33 7.72 -3.62
C PHE A 218 -18.48 8.97 -3.35
N SER A 219 -17.30 8.83 -2.74
CA SER A 219 -16.38 9.95 -2.53
C SER A 219 -15.85 10.48 -3.87
N SER A 220 -15.80 11.80 -4.02
CA SER A 220 -15.11 12.45 -5.15
C SER A 220 -13.57 12.34 -5.06
N PHE A 221 -13.04 11.92 -3.92
CA PHE A 221 -11.61 11.69 -3.72
C PHE A 221 -11.29 10.21 -3.98
N THR A 222 -10.68 9.92 -5.13
CA THR A 222 -10.38 8.56 -5.61
C THR A 222 -9.72 7.65 -4.56
N PRO A 223 -8.69 8.09 -3.79
CA PRO A 223 -8.08 7.21 -2.79
C PRO A 223 -9.05 6.76 -1.69
N THR A 224 -10.05 7.56 -1.32
CA THR A 224 -11.09 7.18 -0.35
C THR A 224 -12.08 6.20 -0.98
N ALA A 225 -12.43 6.39 -2.24
CA ALA A 225 -13.31 5.47 -2.97
C ALA A 225 -12.64 4.09 -3.13
N ASP A 226 -11.37 4.06 -3.52
CA ASP A 226 -10.58 2.83 -3.63
C ASP A 226 -10.49 2.10 -2.28
N PHE A 227 -10.21 2.84 -1.19
CA PHE A 227 -10.19 2.30 0.18
C PHE A 227 -11.53 1.64 0.54
N GLY A 228 -12.64 2.35 0.31
CA GLY A 228 -13.98 1.84 0.62
C GLY A 228 -14.34 0.58 -0.16
N LEU A 229 -14.05 0.57 -1.46
CA LEU A 229 -14.31 -0.57 -2.34
C LEU A 229 -13.48 -1.79 -1.93
N LEU A 230 -12.17 -1.61 -1.77
CA LEU A 230 -11.26 -2.69 -1.40
C LEU A 230 -11.59 -3.26 -0.01
N ALA A 231 -11.89 -2.41 0.97
CA ALA A 231 -12.29 -2.84 2.30
C ALA A 231 -13.58 -3.66 2.26
N ALA A 232 -14.62 -3.16 1.59
CA ALA A 232 -15.90 -3.85 1.46
C ALA A 232 -15.75 -5.23 0.80
N LEU A 233 -15.03 -5.31 -0.32
CA LEU A 233 -14.79 -6.56 -1.04
C LEU A 233 -13.98 -7.54 -0.19
N THR A 234 -12.93 -7.08 0.47
CA THR A 234 -12.05 -7.95 1.28
C THR A 234 -12.78 -8.52 2.48
N ILE A 235 -13.55 -7.70 3.20
CA ILE A 235 -14.35 -8.12 4.35
C ILE A 235 -15.44 -9.10 3.91
N PHE A 236 -16.06 -8.88 2.76
CA PHE A 236 -17.05 -9.81 2.20
C PHE A 236 -16.42 -11.16 1.84
N ILE A 237 -15.25 -11.18 1.22
CA ILE A 237 -14.50 -12.41 0.91
C ILE A 237 -14.10 -13.12 2.21
N ALA A 238 -13.68 -12.37 3.24
CA ALA A 238 -13.35 -12.94 4.54
C ALA A 238 -14.53 -13.66 5.17
N LEU A 239 -15.72 -13.06 5.16
CA LEU A 239 -16.95 -13.71 5.64
C LEU A 239 -17.21 -15.04 4.90
N ILE A 240 -17.09 -15.04 3.56
CA ILE A 240 -17.26 -16.27 2.78
C ILE A 240 -16.24 -17.33 3.21
N CYS A 241 -14.99 -16.96 3.39
CA CYS A 241 -13.94 -17.86 3.84
C CYS A 241 -14.23 -18.42 5.23
N ASP A 242 -14.65 -17.58 6.16
CA ASP A 242 -14.96 -18.01 7.54
C ASP A 242 -16.22 -18.88 7.63
N LEU A 243 -17.19 -18.69 6.75
CA LEU A 243 -18.41 -19.52 6.74
C LEU A 243 -18.29 -20.80 5.88
N THR A 244 -17.27 -20.90 5.04
CA THR A 244 -17.09 -22.07 4.14
C THR A 244 -15.79 -22.82 4.40
N PHE A 245 -14.64 -22.15 4.25
CA PHE A 245 -13.33 -22.79 4.39
C PHE A 245 -13.03 -23.18 5.84
N LEU A 246 -13.29 -22.30 6.80
CA LEU A 246 -13.01 -22.57 8.21
C LEU A 246 -13.79 -23.78 8.73
N PRO A 247 -15.14 -23.88 8.54
CA PRO A 247 -15.89 -25.07 8.90
C PRO A 247 -15.41 -26.34 8.21
N ALA A 248 -15.09 -26.25 6.93
CA ALA A 248 -14.59 -27.39 6.16
C ALA A 248 -13.25 -27.92 6.70
N LEU A 249 -12.31 -27.01 6.99
CA LEU A 249 -11.01 -27.35 7.57
C LEU A 249 -11.14 -27.95 8.98
N LEU A 250 -12.01 -27.40 9.82
CA LEU A 250 -12.28 -27.96 11.14
C LEU A 250 -12.88 -29.37 11.06
N GLY A 251 -13.77 -29.62 10.09
CA GLY A 251 -14.35 -30.93 9.84
C GLY A 251 -13.35 -31.95 9.31
N LEU A 252 -12.38 -31.50 8.49
CA LEU A 252 -11.33 -32.34 7.91
C LEU A 252 -10.25 -32.72 8.92
N VAL A 253 -9.70 -31.71 9.61
CA VAL A 253 -8.53 -31.88 10.49
C VAL A 253 -8.92 -32.42 11.85
N LYS A 254 -10.15 -32.15 12.33
CA LYS A 254 -10.66 -32.56 13.64
C LYS A 254 -9.63 -32.26 14.76
N PRO A 255 -9.25 -31.01 14.95
CA PRO A 255 -8.15 -30.64 15.83
C PRO A 255 -8.42 -31.12 17.26
N LYS A 256 -7.42 -31.74 17.87
CA LYS A 256 -7.49 -32.10 19.31
C LYS A 256 -7.51 -30.81 20.12
N ILE A 257 -8.66 -30.50 20.69
CA ILE A 257 -8.83 -29.39 21.63
C ILE A 257 -8.62 -29.94 23.02
N TYR A 258 -7.66 -29.38 23.78
CA TYR A 258 -7.40 -29.81 25.12
C TYR A 258 -8.69 -29.65 25.98
N LYS A 259 -9.11 -30.72 26.59
CA LYS A 259 -10.10 -30.73 27.68
C LYS A 259 -9.48 -29.96 28.83
N ASN A 260 -9.93 -28.74 29.14
CA ASN A 260 -9.64 -28.16 30.43
C ASN A 260 -10.48 -28.98 31.42
N GLU A 261 -9.81 -29.79 32.25
CA GLU A 261 -10.40 -30.39 33.43
C GLU A 261 -10.86 -29.33 34.39
#